data_1681646b504491fa622249ada23e736a
#
_entry.id   1681646b504491fa622249ada23e736a
#
_cell.length_a   1.000
_cell.length_b   1.000
_cell.length_c   1.000
_cell.angle_alpha   90.00
_cell.angle_beta   90.00
_cell.angle_gamma   90.00
#
_symmetry.space_group_name_H-M   'P 1'
#
loop_
_entity.id
_entity.type
_entity.pdbx_description
1 polymer ?
#
loop_
_entity_poly.entity_id
_entity_poly.type
_entity_poly.pdbx_seq_one_letter_code
_entity_poly.pdbx_strand_id
1 'polypeptide(L)'
;MKEFEDKTPIPTRRKELRKINLHDEDYKQAYDFAGKVYKKFGPLVLSIVVFGSVTKREAKPESDIDIIVIIDNVSQLWDEEVIAYYREELFNITKSHPVRDRLHVNTLTLSNFWDNVKVGDPAIINMLRYGVALVDLGFFEPLKYLLLLGRISPTPEAVYVTMNKVPWHLLRARVKALSAIEDLYWAMVDSSQAALMMVGHIPPSPEHIPELLQDTFVNKNKLKSVYVNWYKELYSFYHDIKNHKISSISGEDYNTWYKRTTEFTKVLEAIARKEEKHFFKKK
;
A
#
# COMPACT_ATOMS: atom_id res chain seq x y z
N MET A 1 -22.45 42.84 -38.07
CA MET A 1 -22.25 41.93 -36.93
C MET A 1 -22.91 42.59 -35.73
N LYS A 2 -24.11 42.10 -35.31
CA LYS A 2 -24.77 42.63 -34.12
C LYS A 2 -24.18 41.92 -32.91
N GLU A 3 -23.69 42.68 -31.95
CA GLU A 3 -23.26 42.20 -30.64
C GLU A 3 -24.42 41.43 -29.98
N PHE A 4 -24.17 40.18 -29.62
CA PHE A 4 -25.03 39.42 -28.73
C PHE A 4 -24.81 39.95 -27.30
N GLU A 5 -25.55 40.98 -26.92
CA GLU A 5 -25.75 41.28 -25.49
C GLU A 5 -26.75 40.26 -24.94
N ASP A 6 -26.22 39.13 -24.50
CA ASP A 6 -27.04 38.14 -23.78
C ASP A 6 -27.11 38.50 -22.29
N LYS A 7 -28.20 39.18 -21.93
CA LYS A 7 -28.55 39.53 -20.53
C LYS A 7 -29.30 38.43 -19.79
N THR A 8 -29.31 37.20 -20.27
CA THR A 8 -29.90 36.12 -19.51
C THR A 8 -28.88 35.64 -18.46
N PRO A 9 -29.17 35.76 -17.12
CA PRO A 9 -28.34 35.17 -16.12
C PRO A 9 -28.41 33.65 -16.27
N ILE A 10 -27.40 33.05 -16.89
CA ILE A 10 -27.26 31.60 -16.92
C ILE A 10 -27.19 31.18 -15.45
N PRO A 11 -28.18 30.41 -14.93
CA PRO A 11 -28.13 29.95 -13.55
C PRO A 11 -26.91 29.02 -13.42
N THR A 12 -25.84 29.59 -12.93
CA THR A 12 -24.62 28.81 -12.70
C THR A 12 -24.89 27.87 -11.54
N ARG A 13 -25.11 26.57 -11.82
CA ARG A 13 -25.08 25.46 -10.85
C ARG A 13 -23.76 25.41 -10.03
N ARG A 14 -22.79 26.24 -10.40
CA ARG A 14 -21.50 26.43 -9.66
C ARG A 14 -21.66 26.73 -8.18
N LYS A 15 -22.77 27.33 -7.72
CA LYS A 15 -22.98 27.67 -6.30
C LYS A 15 -23.30 26.46 -5.41
N GLU A 16 -23.92 25.41 -5.95
CA GLU A 16 -24.30 24.23 -5.14
C GLU A 16 -23.13 23.29 -4.89
N LEU A 17 -22.15 23.23 -5.78
CA LEU A 17 -20.94 22.40 -5.63
C LEU A 17 -19.88 23.03 -4.72
N ARG A 18 -19.95 24.33 -4.43
CA ARG A 18 -18.97 25.05 -3.60
C ARG A 18 -19.14 24.87 -2.09
N LYS A 19 -20.10 24.06 -1.61
CA LYS A 19 -20.29 23.76 -0.17
C LYS A 19 -19.47 22.60 0.35
N ILE A 20 -18.35 22.28 -0.29
CA ILE A 20 -17.39 21.31 0.26
C ILE A 20 -16.50 22.09 1.23
N ASN A 21 -16.75 21.96 2.53
CA ASN A 21 -15.88 22.47 3.58
C ASN A 21 -14.60 21.62 3.64
N LEU A 22 -13.62 22.02 2.84
CA LEU A 22 -12.24 21.66 3.10
C LEU A 22 -11.80 22.37 4.37
N HIS A 23 -11.00 21.73 5.22
CA HIS A 23 -10.29 22.43 6.29
C HIS A 23 -9.50 23.56 5.63
N ASP A 24 -9.68 24.80 6.04
CA ASP A 24 -9.09 25.97 5.37
C ASP A 24 -7.57 25.85 5.20
N GLU A 25 -6.89 25.21 6.14
CA GLU A 25 -5.44 25.01 6.09
C GLU A 25 -5.03 23.94 5.04
N ASP A 26 -5.67 22.80 5.02
CA ASP A 26 -5.38 21.73 4.03
C ASP A 26 -5.69 22.20 2.61
N TYR A 27 -6.73 23.01 2.45
CA TYR A 27 -7.05 23.64 1.17
C TYR A 27 -5.96 24.61 0.73
N LYS A 28 -5.45 25.45 1.62
CA LYS A 28 -4.36 26.38 1.32
C LYS A 28 -3.09 25.63 0.91
N GLN A 29 -2.74 24.57 1.62
CA GLN A 29 -1.59 23.74 1.30
C GLN A 29 -1.74 23.05 -0.07
N ALA A 30 -2.90 22.45 -0.33
CA ALA A 30 -3.19 21.84 -1.62
C ALA A 30 -3.18 22.85 -2.76
N TYR A 31 -3.71 24.06 -2.53
CA TYR A 31 -3.73 25.14 -3.52
C TYR A 31 -2.34 25.70 -3.80
N ASP A 32 -1.51 25.90 -2.78
CA ASP A 32 -0.11 26.31 -2.95
C ASP A 32 0.67 25.29 -3.78
N PHE A 33 0.51 24.00 -3.46
CA PHE A 33 1.11 22.92 -4.24
C PHE A 33 0.63 22.94 -5.70
N ALA A 34 -0.68 23.03 -5.93
CA ALA A 34 -1.26 23.07 -7.27
C ALA A 34 -0.76 24.27 -8.08
N GLY A 35 -0.62 25.44 -7.43
CA GLY A 35 -0.05 26.64 -8.05
C GLY A 35 1.40 26.45 -8.50
N LYS A 36 2.25 25.80 -7.69
CA LYS A 36 3.63 25.48 -8.04
C LYS A 36 3.71 24.52 -9.21
N VAL A 37 2.89 23.46 -9.20
CA VAL A 37 2.82 22.47 -10.28
C VAL A 37 2.37 23.13 -11.57
N TYR A 38 1.28 23.92 -11.54
CA TYR A 38 0.78 24.59 -12.73
C TYR A 38 1.78 25.62 -13.27
N LYS A 39 2.44 26.39 -12.40
CA LYS A 39 3.49 27.35 -12.80
C LYS A 39 4.65 26.66 -13.52
N LYS A 40 5.00 25.43 -13.10
CA LYS A 40 6.12 24.68 -13.68
C LYS A 40 5.75 24.02 -15.01
N PHE A 41 4.59 23.39 -15.09
CA PHE A 41 4.21 22.55 -16.23
C PHE A 41 3.21 23.18 -17.20
N GLY A 42 2.49 24.22 -16.76
CA GLY A 42 1.60 25.02 -17.60
C GLY A 42 0.64 24.18 -18.47
N PRO A 43 0.77 24.30 -19.81
CA PRO A 43 -0.15 23.66 -20.75
C PRO A 43 -0.16 22.13 -20.73
N LEU A 44 0.86 21.49 -20.12
CA LEU A 44 0.87 20.04 -19.97
C LEU A 44 -0.18 19.54 -18.96
N VAL A 45 -0.66 20.42 -18.07
CA VAL A 45 -1.60 20.08 -17.01
C VAL A 45 -3.00 20.57 -17.38
N LEU A 46 -3.95 19.65 -17.49
CA LEU A 46 -5.36 19.97 -17.75
C LEU A 46 -6.11 20.31 -16.48
N SER A 47 -5.87 19.56 -15.41
CA SER A 47 -6.52 19.80 -14.14
C SER A 47 -5.68 19.27 -12.98
N ILE A 48 -5.78 19.92 -11.82
CA ILE A 48 -5.23 19.45 -10.54
C ILE A 48 -6.38 19.35 -9.56
N VAL A 49 -6.62 18.17 -9.05
CA VAL A 49 -7.79 17.85 -8.25
C VAL A 49 -7.37 17.31 -6.90
N VAL A 50 -7.88 17.90 -5.82
CA VAL A 50 -7.83 17.30 -4.48
C VAL A 50 -9.06 16.42 -4.26
N PHE A 51 -8.87 15.27 -3.63
CA PHE A 51 -9.92 14.28 -3.39
C PHE A 51 -9.68 13.51 -2.10
N GLY A 52 -10.40 12.42 -1.84
CA GLY A 52 -10.19 11.59 -0.65
C GLY A 52 -10.89 12.09 0.60
N SER A 53 -10.30 11.83 1.77
CA SER A 53 -10.87 12.15 3.09
C SER A 53 -11.01 13.65 3.33
N VAL A 54 -10.06 14.44 2.81
CA VAL A 54 -10.02 15.91 2.94
C VAL A 54 -11.27 16.57 2.29
N THR A 55 -11.81 15.97 1.24
CA THR A 55 -13.01 16.48 0.55
C THR A 55 -14.33 15.93 1.11
N LYS A 56 -14.26 14.86 1.89
CA LYS A 56 -15.40 14.28 2.59
C LYS A 56 -15.35 14.75 4.03
N ARG A 57 -16.33 15.39 4.58
CA ARG A 57 -16.43 15.94 5.95
C ARG A 57 -15.88 15.06 7.11
N GLU A 58 -15.04 14.08 6.81
CA GLU A 58 -14.47 13.08 7.69
C GLU A 58 -12.96 13.29 7.96
N ALA A 59 -12.37 14.37 7.44
CA ALA A 59 -10.94 14.63 7.59
C ALA A 59 -10.58 14.93 9.05
N LYS A 60 -9.63 14.16 9.57
CA LYS A 60 -8.94 14.44 10.83
C LYS A 60 -7.78 15.42 10.57
N PRO A 61 -7.31 16.19 11.56
CA PRO A 61 -6.22 17.17 11.36
C PRO A 61 -4.93 16.62 10.76
N GLU A 62 -4.71 15.30 10.81
CA GLU A 62 -3.51 14.60 10.29
C GLU A 62 -3.80 13.73 9.05
N SER A 63 -4.96 13.90 8.41
CA SER A 63 -5.32 13.12 7.22
C SER A 63 -4.41 13.46 6.04
N ASP A 64 -4.15 12.46 5.18
CA ASP A 64 -3.42 12.63 3.93
C ASP A 64 -4.19 13.54 2.96
N ILE A 65 -3.43 14.33 2.20
CA ILE A 65 -3.95 15.21 1.16
C ILE A 65 -3.71 14.53 -0.20
N ASP A 66 -4.75 13.88 -0.71
CA ASP A 66 -4.68 13.17 -1.99
C ASP A 66 -4.87 14.15 -3.15
N ILE A 67 -3.88 14.26 -4.02
CA ILE A 67 -3.90 15.13 -5.20
C ILE A 67 -3.68 14.29 -6.45
N ILE A 68 -4.48 14.55 -7.48
CA ILE A 68 -4.25 14.04 -8.83
C ILE A 68 -3.95 15.20 -9.76
N VAL A 69 -2.86 15.03 -10.53
CA VAL A 69 -2.49 15.89 -11.65
C VAL A 69 -2.90 15.20 -12.93
N ILE A 70 -3.87 15.76 -13.65
CA ILE A 70 -4.32 15.25 -14.95
C ILE A 70 -3.52 15.95 -16.04
N ILE A 71 -2.74 15.17 -16.81
CA ILE A 71 -1.85 15.67 -17.84
C ILE A 71 -2.36 15.34 -19.25
N ASP A 72 -2.12 16.25 -20.20
CA ASP A 72 -2.48 16.07 -21.59
C ASP A 72 -1.41 15.27 -22.35
N ASN A 73 -1.68 13.98 -22.53
CA ASN A 73 -0.86 13.10 -23.36
C ASN A 73 -1.47 12.83 -24.74
N VAL A 74 -2.51 13.57 -25.12
CA VAL A 74 -3.22 13.40 -26.39
C VAL A 74 -2.82 14.49 -27.38
N SER A 75 -2.85 15.76 -26.95
CA SER A 75 -2.47 16.88 -27.79
C SER A 75 -1.00 17.31 -27.61
N GLN A 76 -0.33 16.80 -26.59
CA GLN A 76 1.09 17.07 -26.32
C GLN A 76 1.93 15.81 -26.54
N LEU A 77 3.10 15.98 -27.12
CA LEU A 77 4.05 14.87 -27.31
C LEU A 77 4.82 14.61 -26.00
N TRP A 78 4.77 13.36 -25.52
CA TRP A 78 5.47 12.90 -24.33
C TRP A 78 6.54 11.87 -24.74
N ASP A 79 7.74 12.33 -25.01
CA ASP A 79 8.91 11.49 -25.18
C ASP A 79 9.54 11.13 -23.81
N GLU A 80 10.58 10.31 -23.84
CA GLU A 80 11.25 9.85 -22.61
C GLU A 80 11.88 11.01 -21.82
N GLU A 81 12.38 12.04 -22.51
CA GLU A 81 13.01 13.21 -21.87
C GLU A 81 11.96 14.06 -21.14
N VAL A 82 10.80 14.32 -21.76
CA VAL A 82 9.69 15.06 -21.16
C VAL A 82 9.13 14.29 -19.96
N ILE A 83 9.00 12.95 -20.07
CA ILE A 83 8.53 12.11 -18.96
C ILE A 83 9.53 12.16 -17.79
N ALA A 84 10.83 12.04 -18.07
CA ALA A 84 11.87 12.10 -17.05
C ALA A 84 11.88 13.46 -16.34
N TYR A 85 11.88 14.54 -17.12
CA TYR A 85 11.81 15.92 -16.62
C TYR A 85 10.56 16.15 -15.75
N TYR A 86 9.39 15.73 -16.23
CA TYR A 86 8.15 15.87 -15.49
C TYR A 86 8.22 15.16 -14.13
N ARG A 87 8.70 13.91 -14.11
CA ARG A 87 8.79 13.11 -12.88
C ARG A 87 9.77 13.71 -11.87
N GLU A 88 10.94 14.15 -12.35
CA GLU A 88 11.95 14.77 -11.50
C GLU A 88 11.44 16.07 -10.88
N GLU A 89 10.87 16.95 -11.68
CA GLU A 89 10.38 18.24 -11.21
C GLU A 89 9.16 18.11 -10.30
N LEU A 90 8.23 17.20 -10.60
CA LEU A 90 7.10 16.91 -9.71
C LEU A 90 7.58 16.36 -8.34
N PHE A 91 8.57 15.48 -8.37
CA PHE A 91 9.21 14.96 -7.16
C PHE A 91 9.87 16.11 -6.35
N ASN A 92 10.60 16.98 -7.00
CA ASN A 92 11.26 18.12 -6.35
C ASN A 92 10.24 19.09 -5.72
N ILE A 93 9.15 19.40 -6.43
CA ILE A 93 8.06 20.23 -5.91
C ILE A 93 7.43 19.56 -4.67
N THR A 94 7.13 18.27 -4.76
CA THR A 94 6.53 17.51 -3.64
C THR A 94 7.47 17.46 -2.44
N LYS A 95 8.74 17.12 -2.65
CA LYS A 95 9.77 17.00 -1.61
C LYS A 95 10.04 18.32 -0.89
N SER A 96 9.98 19.43 -1.61
CA SER A 96 10.22 20.77 -1.05
C SER A 96 8.99 21.39 -0.35
N HIS A 97 7.83 20.73 -0.41
CA HIS A 97 6.61 21.26 0.16
C HIS A 97 6.56 21.12 1.70
N PRO A 98 6.06 22.12 2.46
CA PRO A 98 6.02 22.07 3.93
C PRO A 98 5.30 20.84 4.50
N VAL A 99 4.22 20.39 3.86
CA VAL A 99 3.42 19.23 4.28
C VAL A 99 3.66 17.98 3.43
N ARG A 100 4.87 17.82 2.89
CA ARG A 100 5.26 16.73 1.99
C ARG A 100 4.89 15.33 2.50
N ASP A 101 4.99 15.11 3.82
CA ASP A 101 4.74 13.80 4.43
C ASP A 101 3.24 13.42 4.43
N ARG A 102 2.36 14.41 4.18
CA ARG A 102 0.91 14.24 4.03
C ARG A 102 0.42 14.36 2.58
N LEU A 103 1.31 14.75 1.65
CA LEU A 103 0.94 14.92 0.24
C LEU A 103 1.08 13.61 -0.52
N HIS A 104 -0.03 13.04 -0.93
CA HIS A 104 -0.10 11.89 -1.83
C HIS A 104 -0.43 12.36 -3.24
N VAL A 105 0.61 12.53 -4.05
CA VAL A 105 0.48 13.08 -5.41
C VAL A 105 0.57 11.96 -6.44
N ASN A 106 -0.47 11.83 -7.24
CA ASN A 106 -0.53 10.90 -8.35
C ASN A 106 -0.73 11.64 -9.67
N THR A 107 -0.19 11.10 -10.76
CA THR A 107 -0.40 11.60 -12.11
C THR A 107 -1.32 10.66 -12.88
N LEU A 108 -2.27 11.23 -13.61
CA LEU A 108 -3.16 10.51 -14.49
C LEU A 108 -3.13 11.16 -15.86
N THR A 109 -2.89 10.38 -16.90
CA THR A 109 -2.95 10.89 -18.27
C THR A 109 -4.39 11.08 -18.73
N LEU A 110 -4.63 12.05 -19.62
CA LEU A 110 -5.94 12.30 -20.20
C LEU A 110 -6.54 11.04 -20.83
N SER A 111 -5.74 10.29 -21.61
CA SER A 111 -6.19 9.04 -22.23
C SER A 111 -6.68 8.03 -21.21
N ASN A 112 -5.88 7.80 -20.15
CA ASN A 112 -6.23 6.85 -19.09
C ASN A 112 -7.46 7.33 -18.28
N PHE A 113 -7.51 8.63 -17.96
CA PHE A 113 -8.67 9.20 -17.29
C PHE A 113 -9.94 8.95 -18.10
N TRP A 114 -9.89 9.21 -19.41
CA TRP A 114 -11.04 9.07 -20.31
C TRP A 114 -11.49 7.61 -20.48
N ASP A 115 -10.54 6.68 -20.58
CA ASP A 115 -10.86 5.25 -20.64
C ASP A 115 -11.55 4.76 -19.36
N ASN A 116 -11.10 5.22 -18.20
CA ASN A 116 -11.74 4.91 -16.93
C ASN A 116 -13.12 5.58 -16.76
N VAL A 117 -13.32 6.80 -17.30
CA VAL A 117 -14.64 7.44 -17.32
C VAL A 117 -15.63 6.65 -18.17
N LYS A 118 -15.20 6.17 -19.36
CA LYS A 118 -16.06 5.39 -20.28
C LYS A 118 -16.59 4.12 -19.63
N VAL A 119 -15.72 3.40 -18.90
CA VAL A 119 -16.11 2.17 -18.23
C VAL A 119 -16.79 2.40 -16.88
N GLY A 120 -16.80 3.64 -16.40
CA GLY A 120 -17.40 3.98 -15.10
C GLY A 120 -16.59 3.44 -13.92
N ASP A 121 -15.24 3.52 -14.00
CA ASP A 121 -14.37 3.07 -12.91
C ASP A 121 -14.72 3.73 -11.58
N PRO A 122 -14.91 2.97 -10.50
CA PRO A 122 -15.35 3.51 -9.22
C PRO A 122 -14.44 4.59 -8.63
N ALA A 123 -13.12 4.51 -8.84
CA ALA A 123 -12.19 5.52 -8.33
C ALA A 123 -12.38 6.85 -9.05
N ILE A 124 -12.49 6.83 -10.38
CA ILE A 124 -12.72 8.02 -11.20
C ILE A 124 -14.12 8.61 -10.96
N ILE A 125 -15.15 7.77 -10.84
CA ILE A 125 -16.50 8.21 -10.49
C ILE A 125 -16.53 8.90 -9.11
N ASN A 126 -15.85 8.35 -8.13
CA ASN A 126 -15.74 8.97 -6.80
C ASN A 126 -14.93 10.26 -6.84
N MET A 127 -13.85 10.31 -7.64
CA MET A 127 -13.07 11.52 -7.84
C MET A 127 -13.94 12.63 -8.49
N LEU A 128 -14.68 12.31 -9.53
CA LEU A 128 -15.61 13.25 -10.15
C LEU A 128 -16.71 13.72 -9.18
N ARG A 129 -17.20 12.82 -8.31
CA ARG A 129 -18.28 13.13 -7.36
C ARG A 129 -17.82 14.05 -6.23
N TYR A 130 -16.67 13.75 -5.64
CA TYR A 130 -16.20 14.37 -4.40
C TYR A 130 -14.96 15.26 -4.58
N GLY A 131 -14.21 15.10 -5.68
CA GLY A 131 -13.02 15.88 -5.95
C GLY A 131 -13.30 17.37 -6.14
N VAL A 132 -12.34 18.18 -5.76
CA VAL A 132 -12.35 19.63 -5.94
C VAL A 132 -11.20 20.02 -6.85
N ALA A 133 -11.49 20.62 -7.98
CA ALA A 133 -10.48 21.14 -8.87
C ALA A 133 -9.83 22.40 -8.26
N LEU A 134 -8.53 22.32 -8.03
CA LEU A 134 -7.68 23.45 -7.60
C LEU A 134 -7.23 24.27 -8.82
N VAL A 135 -6.91 23.57 -9.90
CA VAL A 135 -6.65 24.11 -11.23
C VAL A 135 -7.51 23.33 -12.22
N ASP A 136 -8.22 24.02 -13.12
CA ASP A 136 -9.02 23.38 -14.16
C ASP A 136 -9.09 24.26 -15.40
N LEU A 137 -8.62 23.73 -16.50
CA LEU A 137 -8.69 24.41 -17.81
C LEU A 137 -10.00 24.11 -18.57
N GLY A 138 -11.07 23.84 -17.84
CA GLY A 138 -12.38 23.53 -18.43
C GLY A 138 -12.55 22.05 -18.79
N PHE A 139 -11.81 21.17 -18.14
CA PHE A 139 -11.86 19.72 -18.35
C PHE A 139 -12.64 18.99 -17.24
N PHE A 140 -12.25 19.17 -15.99
CA PHE A 140 -12.78 18.38 -14.87
C PHE A 140 -14.19 18.78 -14.44
N GLU A 141 -14.45 20.07 -14.29
CA GLU A 141 -15.75 20.57 -13.83
C GLU A 141 -16.91 20.21 -14.80
N PRO A 142 -16.78 20.31 -16.13
CA PRO A 142 -17.83 19.85 -17.05
C PRO A 142 -18.18 18.37 -16.87
N LEU A 143 -17.19 17.49 -16.61
CA LEU A 143 -17.41 16.06 -16.39
C LEU A 143 -18.18 15.79 -15.09
N LYS A 144 -17.94 16.58 -14.02
CA LYS A 144 -18.76 16.52 -12.80
C LYS A 144 -20.24 16.80 -13.09
N TYR A 145 -20.53 17.77 -13.94
CA TYR A 145 -21.91 18.05 -14.33
C TYR A 145 -22.52 16.93 -15.17
N LEU A 146 -21.74 16.30 -16.05
CA LEU A 146 -22.21 15.14 -16.82
C LEU A 146 -22.51 13.95 -15.89
N LEU A 147 -21.70 13.74 -14.84
CA LEU A 147 -21.97 12.73 -13.81
C LEU A 147 -23.29 13.05 -13.06
N LEU A 148 -23.48 14.30 -12.63
CA LEU A 148 -24.70 14.74 -11.94
C LEU A 148 -25.97 14.60 -12.81
N LEU A 149 -25.82 14.78 -14.12
CA LEU A 149 -26.90 14.61 -15.09
C LEU A 149 -27.15 13.14 -15.47
N GLY A 150 -26.41 12.18 -14.83
CA GLY A 150 -26.53 10.75 -15.14
C GLY A 150 -26.01 10.36 -16.53
N ARG A 151 -25.18 11.23 -17.16
CA ARG A 151 -24.55 10.95 -18.46
C ARG A 151 -23.27 10.12 -18.34
N ILE A 152 -22.71 10.07 -17.15
CA ILE A 152 -21.61 9.19 -16.77
C ILE A 152 -22.14 8.27 -15.68
N SER A 153 -22.10 6.96 -15.89
CA SER A 153 -22.54 5.94 -14.95
C SER A 153 -21.68 4.70 -15.07
N PRO A 154 -21.53 3.90 -14.00
CA PRO A 154 -20.86 2.60 -14.10
C PRO A 154 -21.52 1.72 -15.16
N THR A 155 -20.71 1.07 -15.98
CA THR A 155 -21.20 0.10 -16.96
C THR A 155 -21.27 -1.31 -16.32
N PRO A 156 -22.09 -2.24 -16.86
CA PRO A 156 -22.07 -3.63 -16.44
C PRO A 156 -20.65 -4.24 -16.49
N GLU A 157 -19.87 -3.88 -17.50
CA GLU A 157 -18.49 -4.33 -17.68
C GLU A 157 -17.60 -3.87 -16.52
N ALA A 158 -17.72 -2.63 -16.04
CA ALA A 158 -16.98 -2.13 -14.88
C ALA A 158 -17.32 -2.92 -13.62
N VAL A 159 -18.60 -3.30 -13.44
CA VAL A 159 -19.03 -4.15 -12.32
C VAL A 159 -18.33 -5.51 -12.41
N TYR A 160 -18.35 -6.17 -13.57
CA TYR A 160 -17.70 -7.45 -13.79
C TYR A 160 -16.18 -7.37 -13.58
N VAL A 161 -15.50 -6.37 -14.13
CA VAL A 161 -14.06 -6.16 -13.96
C VAL A 161 -13.72 -5.98 -12.47
N THR A 162 -14.54 -5.22 -11.74
CA THR A 162 -14.33 -5.02 -10.30
C THR A 162 -14.55 -6.31 -9.50
N MET A 163 -15.64 -7.02 -9.78
CA MET A 163 -15.93 -8.30 -9.13
C MET A 163 -14.88 -9.37 -9.42
N ASN A 164 -14.30 -9.40 -10.61
CA ASN A 164 -13.23 -10.33 -10.98
C ASN A 164 -11.93 -10.13 -10.19
N LYS A 165 -11.74 -8.97 -9.54
CA LYS A 165 -10.60 -8.74 -8.64
C LYS A 165 -10.74 -9.47 -7.29
N VAL A 166 -11.98 -9.74 -6.85
CA VAL A 166 -12.28 -10.33 -5.53
C VAL A 166 -11.62 -11.70 -5.32
N PRO A 167 -11.75 -12.68 -6.25
CA PRO A 167 -11.09 -13.99 -6.09
C PRO A 167 -9.56 -13.87 -5.95
N TRP A 168 -8.95 -12.94 -6.69
CA TRP A 168 -7.51 -12.70 -6.61
C TRP A 168 -7.08 -12.11 -5.27
N HIS A 169 -7.87 -11.23 -4.68
CA HIS A 169 -7.59 -10.72 -3.33
C HIS A 169 -7.69 -11.82 -2.29
N LEU A 170 -8.73 -12.67 -2.38
CA LEU A 170 -8.92 -13.80 -1.48
C LEU A 170 -7.79 -14.84 -1.62
N LEU A 171 -7.39 -15.15 -2.85
CA LEU A 171 -6.26 -16.04 -3.11
C LEU A 171 -4.96 -15.49 -2.51
N ARG A 172 -4.66 -14.22 -2.74
CA ARG A 172 -3.45 -13.58 -2.18
C ARG A 172 -3.47 -13.55 -0.66
N ALA A 173 -4.61 -13.29 -0.03
CA ALA A 173 -4.75 -13.34 1.42
C ALA A 173 -4.41 -14.74 1.95
N ARG A 174 -4.93 -15.79 1.30
CA ARG A 174 -4.64 -17.18 1.64
C ARG A 174 -3.15 -17.54 1.50
N VAL A 175 -2.54 -17.15 0.38
CA VAL A 175 -1.10 -17.37 0.14
C VAL A 175 -0.26 -16.67 1.20
N LYS A 176 -0.58 -15.42 1.54
CA LYS A 176 0.13 -14.69 2.60
C LYS A 176 0.01 -15.35 3.97
N ALA A 177 -1.17 -15.89 4.29
CA ALA A 177 -1.35 -16.62 5.55
C ALA A 177 -0.46 -17.88 5.59
N LEU A 178 -0.38 -18.64 4.49
CA LEU A 178 0.51 -19.79 4.39
C LEU A 178 1.99 -19.39 4.46
N SER A 179 2.40 -18.31 3.79
CA SER A 179 3.78 -17.79 3.85
C SER A 179 4.19 -17.36 5.26
N ALA A 180 3.25 -16.90 6.09
CA ALA A 180 3.56 -16.55 7.46
C ALA A 180 4.08 -17.75 8.29
N ILE A 181 3.63 -18.97 7.98
CA ILE A 181 4.15 -20.19 8.63
C ILE A 181 5.58 -20.49 8.19
N GLU A 182 5.92 -20.20 6.95
CA GLU A 182 7.29 -20.32 6.45
C GLU A 182 8.23 -19.39 7.22
N ASP A 183 7.85 -18.13 7.44
CA ASP A 183 8.65 -17.20 8.23
C ASP A 183 8.84 -17.66 9.68
N LEU A 184 7.79 -18.21 10.31
CA LEU A 184 7.87 -18.79 11.64
C LEU A 184 8.80 -20.02 11.69
N TYR A 185 8.75 -20.87 10.67
CA TYR A 185 9.65 -22.00 10.52
C TYR A 185 11.11 -21.55 10.42
N TRP A 186 11.43 -20.58 9.55
CA TRP A 186 12.78 -20.05 9.43
C TRP A 186 13.26 -19.37 10.70
N ALA A 187 12.40 -18.68 11.44
CA ALA A 187 12.76 -18.13 12.75
C ALA A 187 13.19 -19.22 13.75
N MET A 188 12.53 -20.38 13.76
CA MET A 188 12.98 -21.52 14.60
C MET A 188 14.27 -22.13 14.09
N VAL A 189 14.45 -22.25 12.77
CA VAL A 189 15.70 -22.77 12.16
C VAL A 189 16.87 -21.89 12.54
N ASP A 190 16.78 -20.58 12.26
CA ASP A 190 17.88 -19.65 12.46
C ASP A 190 18.28 -19.51 13.93
N SER A 191 17.30 -19.44 14.84
CA SER A 191 17.57 -19.38 16.27
C SER A 191 18.23 -20.67 16.79
N SER A 192 17.85 -21.82 16.24
CA SER A 192 18.47 -23.11 16.57
C SER A 192 19.90 -23.21 16.06
N GLN A 193 20.11 -22.82 14.81
CA GLN A 193 21.45 -22.79 14.21
C GLN A 193 22.37 -21.86 15.01
N ALA A 194 21.92 -20.65 15.33
CA ALA A 194 22.67 -19.69 16.10
C ALA A 194 23.11 -20.29 17.47
N ALA A 195 22.18 -20.91 18.19
CA ALA A 195 22.50 -21.55 19.50
C ALA A 195 23.49 -22.73 19.38
N LEU A 196 23.33 -23.56 18.33
CA LEU A 196 24.22 -24.70 18.07
C LEU A 196 25.62 -24.24 17.63
N MET A 197 25.71 -23.21 16.79
CA MET A 197 26.97 -22.62 16.34
C MET A 197 27.80 -22.07 17.51
N MET A 198 27.16 -21.49 18.54
CA MET A 198 27.84 -21.00 19.73
C MET A 198 28.60 -22.11 20.51
N VAL A 199 28.21 -23.37 20.33
CA VAL A 199 28.86 -24.52 20.95
C VAL A 199 29.63 -25.39 19.95
N GLY A 200 29.86 -24.88 18.73
CA GLY A 200 30.69 -25.49 17.71
C GLY A 200 29.98 -26.54 16.85
N HIS A 201 28.66 -26.62 16.89
CA HIS A 201 27.86 -27.52 16.05
C HIS A 201 27.23 -26.78 14.90
N ILE A 202 27.44 -27.25 13.66
CA ILE A 202 26.81 -26.72 12.46
C ILE A 202 25.89 -27.80 11.89
N PRO A 203 24.55 -27.63 11.96
CA PRO A 203 23.63 -28.59 11.38
C PRO A 203 23.79 -28.66 9.84
N PRO A 204 23.90 -29.88 9.26
CA PRO A 204 24.01 -30.01 7.79
C PRO A 204 22.75 -29.60 7.07
N SER A 205 21.58 -29.74 7.70
CA SER A 205 20.29 -29.29 7.17
C SER A 205 19.29 -29.12 8.33
N PRO A 206 18.14 -28.42 8.10
CA PRO A 206 17.12 -28.20 9.13
C PRO A 206 16.55 -29.48 9.75
N GLU A 207 16.51 -30.57 9.02
CA GLU A 207 15.98 -31.86 9.51
C GLU A 207 16.83 -32.48 10.62
N HIS A 208 18.14 -32.13 10.70
CA HIS A 208 19.06 -32.62 11.72
C HIS A 208 19.06 -31.75 12.99
N ILE A 209 18.43 -30.59 12.96
CA ILE A 209 18.38 -29.67 14.12
C ILE A 209 17.76 -30.32 15.36
N PRO A 210 16.63 -31.04 15.29
CA PRO A 210 16.00 -31.64 16.44
C PRO A 210 16.94 -32.60 17.22
N GLU A 211 17.68 -33.42 16.48
CA GLU A 211 18.64 -34.39 17.09
C GLU A 211 19.79 -33.64 17.76
N LEU A 212 20.37 -32.65 17.08
CA LEU A 212 21.45 -31.85 17.65
C LEU A 212 20.98 -31.02 18.86
N LEU A 213 19.77 -30.47 18.86
CA LEU A 213 19.23 -29.79 20.04
C LEU A 213 19.02 -30.76 21.21
N GLN A 214 18.53 -31.96 20.92
CA GLN A 214 18.36 -33.02 21.93
C GLN A 214 19.68 -33.35 22.59
N ASP A 215 20.72 -33.67 21.82
CA ASP A 215 22.02 -34.12 22.33
C ASP A 215 22.81 -32.99 23.00
N THR A 216 22.74 -31.80 22.43
CA THR A 216 23.57 -30.68 22.88
C THR A 216 22.97 -29.97 24.10
N PHE A 217 21.65 -29.79 24.13
CA PHE A 217 21.02 -28.96 25.16
C PHE A 217 20.03 -29.71 26.04
N VAL A 218 19.17 -30.62 25.49
CA VAL A 218 18.15 -31.31 26.29
C VAL A 218 18.82 -32.33 27.23
N ASN A 219 19.69 -33.17 26.70
CA ASN A 219 20.38 -34.19 27.50
C ASN A 219 21.30 -33.58 28.58
N LYS A 220 21.66 -32.30 28.45
CA LYS A 220 22.41 -31.51 29.44
C LYS A 220 21.51 -30.62 30.32
N ASN A 221 20.22 -30.83 30.32
CA ASN A 221 19.24 -30.04 31.09
C ASN A 221 19.29 -28.51 30.84
N LYS A 222 19.74 -28.08 29.65
CA LYS A 222 19.79 -26.66 29.25
C LYS A 222 18.54 -26.22 28.47
N LEU A 223 17.83 -27.17 27.84
CA LEU A 223 16.63 -26.97 27.07
C LEU A 223 15.57 -28.02 27.46
N LYS A 224 14.30 -27.63 27.53
CA LYS A 224 13.21 -28.59 27.75
C LYS A 224 12.87 -29.29 26.42
N SER A 225 12.57 -30.61 26.49
CA SER A 225 12.24 -31.43 25.33
C SER A 225 11.02 -30.93 24.55
N VAL A 226 10.10 -30.20 25.18
CA VAL A 226 8.93 -29.61 24.53
C VAL A 226 9.29 -28.71 23.37
N TYR A 227 10.41 -27.98 23.44
CA TYR A 227 10.86 -27.10 22.35
C TYR A 227 11.35 -27.90 21.13
N VAL A 228 12.00 -29.04 21.36
CA VAL A 228 12.38 -29.93 20.25
C VAL A 228 11.13 -30.51 19.58
N ASN A 229 10.09 -30.83 20.34
CA ASN A 229 8.82 -31.27 19.78
C ASN A 229 8.13 -30.17 18.95
N TRP A 230 8.08 -28.94 19.44
CA TRP A 230 7.53 -27.82 18.68
C TRP A 230 8.25 -27.59 17.36
N TYR A 231 9.57 -27.72 17.36
CA TYR A 231 10.35 -27.63 16.12
C TYR A 231 9.93 -28.72 15.12
N LYS A 232 9.85 -30.01 15.57
CA LYS A 232 9.45 -31.14 14.74
C LYS A 232 8.03 -30.96 14.18
N GLU A 233 7.11 -30.51 15.00
CA GLU A 233 5.73 -30.26 14.62
C GLU A 233 5.65 -29.14 13.55
N LEU A 234 6.34 -28.01 13.77
CA LEU A 234 6.34 -26.90 12.81
C LEU A 234 7.07 -27.28 11.52
N TYR A 235 8.17 -28.03 11.60
CA TYR A 235 8.88 -28.58 10.45
C TYR A 235 7.92 -29.42 9.57
N SER A 236 7.21 -30.35 10.18
CA SER A 236 6.23 -31.18 9.46
C SER A 236 5.09 -30.34 8.87
N PHE A 237 4.57 -29.41 9.65
CA PHE A 237 3.48 -28.53 9.22
C PHE A 237 3.87 -27.65 8.02
N TYR A 238 5.07 -27.05 8.06
CA TYR A 238 5.62 -26.29 6.94
C TYR A 238 5.81 -27.17 5.69
N HIS A 239 6.37 -28.38 5.83
CA HIS A 239 6.55 -29.29 4.71
C HIS A 239 5.22 -29.77 4.10
N ASP A 240 4.17 -29.95 4.90
CA ASP A 240 2.85 -30.29 4.39
C ASP A 240 2.22 -29.12 3.62
N ILE A 241 2.46 -27.86 4.03
CA ILE A 241 2.10 -26.68 3.26
C ILE A 241 2.89 -26.64 1.93
N LYS A 242 4.22 -26.81 1.99
CA LYS A 242 5.11 -26.79 0.82
C LYS A 242 4.75 -27.88 -0.20
N ASN A 243 4.34 -29.05 0.27
CA ASN A 243 3.90 -30.16 -0.57
C ASN A 243 2.42 -30.10 -0.96
N HIS A 244 1.74 -28.96 -0.74
CA HIS A 244 0.34 -28.71 -1.07
C HIS A 244 -0.66 -29.66 -0.39
N LYS A 245 -0.29 -30.37 0.68
CA LYS A 245 -1.22 -31.18 1.47
C LYS A 245 -2.13 -30.30 2.32
N ILE A 246 -1.61 -29.16 2.79
CA ILE A 246 -2.34 -28.14 3.52
C ILE A 246 -2.43 -26.90 2.65
N SER A 247 -3.66 -26.48 2.34
CA SER A 247 -3.93 -25.37 1.42
C SER A 247 -4.56 -24.15 2.10
N SER A 248 -4.85 -24.23 3.39
CA SER A 248 -5.35 -23.10 4.22
C SER A 248 -5.01 -23.35 5.68
N ILE A 249 -4.85 -22.28 6.44
CA ILE A 249 -4.66 -22.29 7.89
C ILE A 249 -5.73 -21.43 8.55
N SER A 250 -6.08 -21.76 9.78
CA SER A 250 -6.96 -20.93 10.61
C SER A 250 -6.16 -19.82 11.29
N GLY A 251 -6.85 -18.76 11.72
CA GLY A 251 -6.23 -17.73 12.57
C GLY A 251 -5.76 -18.27 13.92
N GLU A 252 -6.39 -19.34 14.43
CA GLU A 252 -6.01 -20.01 15.66
C GLU A 252 -4.70 -20.79 15.50
N ASP A 253 -4.54 -21.51 14.38
CA ASP A 253 -3.29 -22.19 14.03
C ASP A 253 -2.13 -21.19 13.97
N TYR A 254 -2.32 -20.08 13.24
CA TYR A 254 -1.32 -19.02 13.13
C TYR A 254 -0.95 -18.46 14.51
N ASN A 255 -1.93 -18.09 15.34
CA ASN A 255 -1.68 -17.52 16.66
C ASN A 255 -0.94 -18.50 17.57
N THR A 256 -1.27 -19.79 17.48
CA THR A 256 -0.62 -20.85 18.24
C THR A 256 0.86 -20.97 17.85
N TRP A 257 1.14 -21.04 16.56
CA TRP A 257 2.50 -21.13 16.04
C TRP A 257 3.31 -19.86 16.32
N TYR A 258 2.71 -18.68 16.16
CA TYR A 258 3.37 -17.42 16.47
C TYR A 258 3.80 -17.34 17.94
N LYS A 259 2.95 -17.73 18.87
CA LYS A 259 3.28 -17.77 20.31
C LYS A 259 4.38 -18.78 20.60
N ARG A 260 4.28 -20.01 20.09
CA ARG A 260 5.28 -21.07 20.27
C ARG A 260 6.63 -20.67 19.70
N THR A 261 6.66 -20.13 18.50
CA THR A 261 7.90 -19.66 17.84
C THR A 261 8.52 -18.51 18.62
N THR A 262 7.72 -17.54 19.07
CA THR A 262 8.22 -16.41 19.87
C THR A 262 8.83 -16.88 21.19
N GLU A 263 8.24 -17.84 21.86
CA GLU A 263 8.80 -18.42 23.09
C GLU A 263 10.07 -19.23 22.80
N PHE A 264 10.02 -20.08 21.79
CA PHE A 264 11.14 -20.89 21.34
C PHE A 264 12.39 -20.03 21.03
N THR A 265 12.24 -19.02 20.19
CA THR A 265 13.35 -18.13 19.79
C THR A 265 13.95 -17.39 20.98
N LYS A 266 13.13 -16.89 21.91
CA LYS A 266 13.63 -16.26 23.16
C LYS A 266 14.44 -17.21 24.03
N VAL A 267 14.03 -18.47 24.13
CA VAL A 267 14.75 -19.47 24.91
C VAL A 267 16.09 -19.81 24.27
N LEU A 268 16.11 -20.01 22.94
CA LEU A 268 17.36 -20.31 22.22
C LEU A 268 18.30 -19.10 22.22
N GLU A 269 17.80 -17.88 22.10
CA GLU A 269 18.59 -16.65 22.23
C GLU A 269 19.24 -16.56 23.63
N ALA A 270 18.50 -16.85 24.69
CA ALA A 270 19.01 -16.84 26.04
C ALA A 270 20.13 -17.90 26.24
N ILE A 271 19.97 -19.08 25.63
CA ILE A 271 21.01 -20.13 25.62
C ILE A 271 22.26 -19.63 24.88
N ALA A 272 22.10 -19.11 23.66
CA ALA A 272 23.18 -18.59 22.84
C ALA A 272 23.98 -17.49 23.57
N ARG A 273 23.32 -16.51 24.17
CA ARG A 273 23.96 -15.44 24.97
C ARG A 273 24.70 -15.96 26.20
N LYS A 274 24.22 -17.05 26.81
CA LYS A 274 24.89 -17.67 27.97
C LYS A 274 26.16 -18.42 27.54
N GLU A 275 26.11 -19.15 26.44
CA GLU A 275 27.26 -19.84 25.88
C GLU A 275 28.32 -18.87 25.35
N GLU A 276 27.92 -17.74 24.75
CA GLU A 276 28.79 -16.64 24.30
C GLU A 276 29.69 -16.16 25.46
N LYS A 277 29.09 -15.87 26.63
CA LYS A 277 29.85 -15.45 27.83
C LYS A 277 30.86 -16.49 28.29
N HIS A 278 30.61 -17.78 28.04
CA HIS A 278 31.54 -18.87 28.38
C HIS A 278 32.67 -18.97 27.36
N PHE A 279 32.40 -18.70 26.08
CA PHE A 279 33.37 -18.71 25.00
C PHE A 279 34.45 -17.63 25.19
N PHE A 280 34.05 -16.39 25.54
CA PHE A 280 34.98 -15.28 25.79
C PHE A 280 35.72 -15.38 27.13
N LYS A 281 35.25 -16.18 28.09
CA LYS A 281 35.98 -16.43 29.36
C LYS A 281 37.07 -17.51 29.24
N LYS A 282 37.07 -18.28 28.15
CA LYS A 282 38.07 -19.35 27.92
C LYS A 282 39.21 -18.93 26.98
N LYS A 283 39.12 -17.74 26.38
CA LYS A 283 40.20 -17.06 25.66
C LYS A 283 40.86 -16.05 26.59
#